data_efa8a7b30052d3144ab4e3e0879f190c
#
_entry.id   efa8a7b30052d3144ab4e3e0879f190c
#
_cell.length_a   1.000
_cell.length_b   1.000
_cell.length_c   1.000
_cell.angle_alpha   90.00
_cell.angle_beta   90.00
_cell.angle_gamma   90.00
#
_symmetry.space_group_name_H-M   'P 1'
#
loop_
_entity.id
_entity.type
_entity.pdbx_description
1 polymer ?
#
loop_
_entity_poly.entity_id
_entity_poly.type
_entity_poly.pdbx_seq_one_letter_code
_entity_poly.pdbx_strand_id
1 'polypeptide(L)'
;MNNYLPTDYQSFIHTSRYARWLDDENRRETWAETVGRYMDNVVRPVLGNDSYIDQIEQAILNQEIMPSMRAMMTAGPALARDNVAGYNCSYLPVDDPKSFDEAMFILLCGTGVGFSVERQSVAKLPEVPQLFESDTTVVVKDSKEGWAKALRQVIALLYSGEIPKWDVSKVRPAGSRLKTFGGRASGPAPLVDLFNFVIKVFKDAQHRKLSSIECHDIMCKIGEVVVVGGVRRSAMISLSNLSDDRMRHAKSGQWWENNAQRALANNSVSYDEKPDSLAFMREWTALVESGSGERGIFNREASKKQAAKNGRRDPEYNFGTNPCSEIILRPYQFCNLTECVVRATDSIDDLERKVKLATILGTVQSTYTKFPYLRKIWQKNTEEERLLGVSLTGIMDNALMTTENMGLEKTLEHLKSIAVDTNTHYADSLGIPVSAAITCVKPSGTVSQLVDSASGIHPRHSQYYIRTVRGDNKDPLTQFMKDQGIPSEPDVFKPDQTTVFSFPMKAPTGAVVTSDVSAIEQLKMWLAYQRHWCEHKPSVTINVKSDEWIEVGAFVYEHFDEMSGVSFLPYNEHTYQQAPYQECGKSDYEEMLSLMPDAIDWSKLSEYEAEDNTAGSQTLACSGDSCEIVDLT
;
A
#
# COMPACT_ATOMS: atom_id res chain seq x y z
N MET A 1 29.78 -8.17 13.03
CA MET A 1 28.70 -8.32 12.02
C MET A 1 28.62 -7.03 11.23
N ASN A 2 28.68 -7.09 9.90
CA ASN A 2 28.42 -5.89 9.10
C ASN A 2 26.96 -5.48 9.31
N ASN A 3 26.75 -4.39 10.04
CA ASN A 3 25.40 -3.87 10.23
C ASN A 3 25.07 -3.00 9.02
N TYR A 4 24.34 -3.57 8.06
CA TYR A 4 23.93 -2.88 6.85
C TYR A 4 22.87 -1.80 7.12
N LEU A 5 22.11 -1.93 8.21
CA LEU A 5 21.00 -1.03 8.52
C LEU A 5 21.52 0.23 9.25
N PRO A 6 21.02 1.43 8.89
CA PRO A 6 21.61 2.70 9.34
C PRO A 6 21.55 2.92 10.85
N THR A 7 20.42 2.60 11.48
CA THR A 7 20.19 2.83 12.91
C THR A 7 19.39 1.69 13.55
N ASP A 8 19.24 1.71 14.87
CA ASP A 8 18.40 0.76 15.60
C ASP A 8 16.91 0.86 15.23
N TYR A 9 16.45 2.03 14.79
CA TYR A 9 15.09 2.17 14.26
C TYR A 9 14.89 1.34 12.98
N GLN A 10 15.83 1.36 12.05
CA GLN A 10 15.78 0.52 10.86
C GLN A 10 15.90 -0.97 11.19
N SER A 11 16.71 -1.32 12.19
CA SER A 11 16.78 -2.68 12.69
C SER A 11 15.47 -3.15 13.29
N PHE A 12 14.77 -2.29 14.04
CA PHE A 12 13.40 -2.55 14.51
C PHE A 12 12.43 -2.76 13.34
N ILE A 13 12.46 -1.90 12.33
CA ILE A 13 11.58 -2.03 11.14
C ILE A 13 11.83 -3.34 10.41
N HIS A 14 13.09 -3.71 10.20
CA HIS A 14 13.43 -5.01 9.59
C HIS A 14 12.89 -6.18 10.43
N THR A 15 13.22 -6.20 11.71
CA THR A 15 12.86 -7.28 12.63
C THR A 15 11.35 -7.46 12.74
N SER A 16 10.60 -6.35 12.84
CA SER A 16 9.15 -6.38 13.01
C SER A 16 8.36 -6.61 11.71
N ARG A 17 8.94 -6.26 10.54
CA ARG A 17 8.20 -6.22 9.27
C ARG A 17 8.71 -7.18 8.19
N TYR A 18 9.99 -7.45 8.11
CA TYR A 18 10.64 -8.17 7.01
C TYR A 18 11.21 -9.52 7.42
N ALA A 19 11.77 -9.61 8.63
CA ALA A 19 12.44 -10.81 9.10
C ALA A 19 11.47 -11.97 9.27
N ARG A 20 11.82 -13.12 8.67
CA ARG A 20 11.11 -14.38 8.86
C ARG A 20 11.64 -15.12 10.09
N TRP A 21 10.79 -15.94 10.68
CA TRP A 21 11.18 -16.88 11.70
C TRP A 21 11.85 -18.11 11.08
N LEU A 22 13.01 -18.47 11.60
CA LEU A 22 13.75 -19.67 11.21
C LEU A 22 13.47 -20.75 12.25
N ASP A 23 12.61 -21.70 11.90
CA ASP A 23 12.15 -22.75 12.83
C ASP A 23 13.30 -23.64 13.34
N ASP A 24 14.30 -23.93 12.50
CA ASP A 24 15.45 -24.77 12.85
C ASP A 24 16.43 -24.08 13.80
N GLU A 25 16.46 -22.75 13.79
CA GLU A 25 17.38 -21.95 14.60
C GLU A 25 16.67 -21.20 15.75
N ASN A 26 15.34 -21.25 15.81
CA ASN A 26 14.50 -20.56 16.79
C ASN A 26 14.83 -19.06 16.92
N ARG A 27 14.97 -18.38 15.81
CA ARG A 27 15.25 -16.94 15.73
C ARG A 27 14.69 -16.31 14.46
N ARG A 28 14.71 -15.00 14.43
CA ARG A 28 14.39 -14.25 13.21
C ARG A 28 15.61 -14.14 12.29
N GLU A 29 15.32 -13.94 11.00
CA GLU A 29 16.35 -13.64 9.99
C GLU A 29 17.12 -12.36 10.31
N THR A 30 18.40 -12.35 9.95
CA THR A 30 19.19 -11.12 9.78
C THR A 30 18.83 -10.44 8.45
N TRP A 31 19.23 -9.17 8.27
CA TRP A 31 19.01 -8.47 7.00
C TRP A 31 19.64 -9.21 5.82
N ALA A 32 20.86 -9.68 5.97
CA ALA A 32 21.54 -10.44 4.91
C ALA A 32 20.80 -11.73 4.54
N GLU A 33 20.24 -12.43 5.52
CA GLU A 33 19.44 -13.64 5.29
C GLU A 33 18.11 -13.32 4.59
N THR A 34 17.45 -12.22 4.96
CA THR A 34 16.25 -11.74 4.26
C THR A 34 16.55 -11.45 2.78
N VAL A 35 17.63 -10.74 2.50
CA VAL A 35 18.06 -10.44 1.13
C VAL A 35 18.44 -11.71 0.37
N GLY A 36 19.22 -12.61 0.99
CA GLY A 36 19.60 -13.90 0.40
C GLY A 36 18.38 -14.74 0.01
N ARG A 37 17.39 -14.85 0.91
CA ARG A 37 16.15 -15.56 0.63
C ARG A 37 15.40 -14.96 -0.58
N TYR A 38 15.34 -13.64 -0.69
CA TYR A 38 14.74 -12.98 -1.85
C TYR A 38 15.53 -13.29 -3.14
N MET A 39 16.85 -13.17 -3.11
CA MET A 39 17.70 -13.45 -4.27
C MET A 39 17.55 -14.90 -4.73
N ASP A 40 17.57 -15.86 -3.82
CA ASP A 40 17.53 -17.30 -4.13
C ASP A 40 16.16 -17.76 -4.66
N ASN A 41 15.08 -17.14 -4.20
CA ASN A 41 13.71 -17.56 -4.56
C ASN A 41 13.08 -16.70 -5.65
N VAL A 42 13.59 -15.51 -5.95
CA VAL A 42 12.97 -14.58 -6.92
C VAL A 42 13.93 -14.27 -8.07
N VAL A 43 15.16 -13.84 -7.79
CA VAL A 43 16.05 -13.28 -8.81
C VAL A 43 16.85 -14.36 -9.53
N ARG A 44 17.59 -15.20 -8.81
CA ARG A 44 18.45 -16.23 -9.39
C ARG A 44 17.70 -17.25 -10.26
N PRO A 45 16.48 -17.70 -9.90
CA PRO A 45 15.73 -18.61 -10.76
C PRO A 45 15.38 -18.04 -12.13
N VAL A 46 15.29 -16.73 -12.27
CA VAL A 46 14.93 -16.04 -13.51
C VAL A 46 16.15 -15.60 -14.31
N LEU A 47 17.14 -14.99 -13.65
CA LEU A 47 18.32 -14.42 -14.31
C LEU A 47 19.46 -15.42 -14.54
N GLY A 48 19.48 -16.55 -13.84
CA GLY A 48 20.53 -17.56 -13.98
C GLY A 48 21.92 -16.99 -13.61
N ASN A 49 22.80 -16.88 -14.59
CA ASN A 49 24.18 -16.39 -14.41
C ASN A 49 24.37 -14.97 -14.97
N ASP A 50 23.35 -14.12 -14.89
CA ASP A 50 23.45 -12.73 -15.34
C ASP A 50 24.54 -11.95 -14.56
N SER A 51 25.27 -11.10 -15.27
CA SER A 51 26.40 -10.33 -14.72
C SER A 51 25.99 -9.28 -13.68
N TYR A 52 24.72 -8.92 -13.59
CA TYR A 52 24.21 -7.94 -12.64
C TYR A 52 23.74 -8.53 -11.31
N ILE A 53 23.69 -9.85 -11.14
CA ILE A 53 23.15 -10.50 -9.93
C ILE A 53 23.87 -10.02 -8.67
N ASP A 54 25.20 -10.02 -8.67
CA ASP A 54 25.98 -9.58 -7.52
C ASP A 54 25.80 -8.10 -7.22
N GLN A 55 25.69 -7.27 -8.26
CA GLN A 55 25.43 -5.83 -8.09
C GLN A 55 24.05 -5.57 -7.51
N ILE A 56 23.04 -6.32 -7.95
CA ILE A 56 21.67 -6.24 -7.42
C ILE A 56 21.65 -6.64 -5.94
N GLU A 57 22.29 -7.75 -5.59
CA GLU A 57 22.35 -8.21 -4.20
C GLU A 57 23.04 -7.18 -3.29
N GLN A 58 24.18 -6.64 -3.70
CA GLN A 58 24.87 -5.60 -2.95
C GLN A 58 24.07 -4.31 -2.84
N ALA A 59 23.39 -3.90 -3.91
CA ALA A 59 22.55 -2.71 -3.90
C ALA A 59 21.35 -2.85 -2.94
N ILE A 60 20.76 -4.05 -2.83
CA ILE A 60 19.69 -4.31 -1.85
C ILE A 60 20.28 -4.34 -0.43
N LEU A 61 21.39 -5.02 -0.22
CA LEU A 61 22.06 -5.07 1.10
C LEU A 61 22.39 -3.67 1.63
N ASN A 62 22.85 -2.78 0.75
CA ASN A 62 23.19 -1.40 1.07
C ASN A 62 22.00 -0.43 1.02
N GLN A 63 20.77 -0.92 0.83
CA GLN A 63 19.55 -0.13 0.69
C GLN A 63 19.65 0.98 -0.36
N GLU A 64 20.33 0.71 -1.46
CA GLU A 64 20.37 1.59 -2.64
C GLU A 64 19.16 1.40 -3.55
N ILE A 65 18.66 0.19 -3.61
CA ILE A 65 17.41 -0.20 -4.27
C ILE A 65 16.63 -1.13 -3.36
N MET A 66 15.31 -1.15 -3.53
CA MET A 66 14.45 -2.08 -2.80
C MET A 66 13.52 -2.81 -3.77
N PRO A 67 13.42 -4.15 -3.63
CA PRO A 67 12.41 -4.91 -4.35
C PRO A 67 11.00 -4.64 -3.81
N SER A 68 10.00 -5.23 -4.46
CA SER A 68 8.66 -5.30 -3.88
C SER A 68 8.73 -5.81 -2.44
N MET A 69 8.22 -5.02 -1.50
CA MET A 69 8.10 -5.47 -0.10
C MET A 69 7.34 -6.80 -0.03
N ARG A 70 6.31 -6.98 -0.84
CA ARG A 70 5.52 -8.21 -0.89
C ARG A 70 6.32 -9.40 -1.38
N ALA A 71 7.02 -9.25 -2.49
CA ALA A 71 7.90 -10.29 -3.00
C ALA A 71 9.02 -10.65 -2.00
N MET A 72 9.62 -9.66 -1.35
CA MET A 72 10.63 -9.88 -0.32
C MET A 72 10.07 -10.63 0.89
N MET A 73 8.88 -10.26 1.36
CA MET A 73 8.25 -10.93 2.51
C MET A 73 7.78 -12.34 2.19
N THR A 74 7.34 -12.62 0.96
CA THR A 74 6.71 -13.89 0.57
C THR A 74 7.65 -14.82 -0.19
N ALA A 75 8.84 -14.37 -0.56
CA ALA A 75 9.85 -15.17 -1.25
C ALA A 75 10.07 -16.53 -0.56
N GLY A 76 9.92 -17.60 -1.33
CA GLY A 76 9.92 -18.98 -0.84
C GLY A 76 8.61 -19.72 -1.14
N PRO A 77 8.20 -20.69 -0.31
CA PRO A 77 7.05 -21.56 -0.58
C PRO A 77 5.72 -20.81 -0.77
N ALA A 78 5.52 -19.69 -0.09
CA ALA A 78 4.29 -18.90 -0.21
C ALA A 78 4.13 -18.30 -1.60
N LEU A 79 5.19 -17.65 -2.11
CA LEU A 79 5.22 -17.06 -3.44
C LEU A 79 5.16 -18.13 -4.54
N ALA A 80 5.83 -19.27 -4.34
CA ALA A 80 5.84 -20.36 -5.31
C ALA A 80 4.45 -21.01 -5.50
N ARG A 81 3.63 -21.04 -4.46
CA ARG A 81 2.25 -21.57 -4.54
C ARG A 81 1.31 -20.67 -5.32
N ASP A 82 1.36 -19.38 -5.05
CA ASP A 82 0.51 -18.36 -5.66
C ASP A 82 1.28 -17.04 -5.78
N ASN A 83 1.45 -16.58 -7.00
CA ASN A 83 2.23 -15.37 -7.27
C ASN A 83 1.50 -14.06 -6.93
N VAL A 84 0.21 -14.07 -6.63
CA VAL A 84 -0.52 -12.89 -6.14
C VAL A 84 0.21 -12.28 -4.93
N ALA A 85 0.74 -13.13 -4.05
CA ALA A 85 1.46 -12.70 -2.85
C ALA A 85 2.69 -11.82 -3.11
N GLY A 86 3.26 -11.85 -4.32
CA GLY A 86 4.40 -11.03 -4.73
C GLY A 86 4.05 -9.64 -5.25
N TYR A 87 2.78 -9.39 -5.55
CA TYR A 87 2.31 -8.13 -6.13
C TYR A 87 1.86 -7.13 -5.07
N ASN A 88 2.06 -5.85 -5.36
CA ASN A 88 1.68 -4.75 -4.48
C ASN A 88 0.30 -4.18 -4.83
N CYS A 89 -0.03 -4.16 -6.12
CA CYS A 89 -1.11 -3.35 -6.68
C CYS A 89 -2.05 -4.19 -7.52
N SER A 90 -3.35 -3.97 -7.34
CA SER A 90 -4.40 -4.57 -8.14
C SER A 90 -5.60 -3.63 -8.25
N TYR A 91 -6.42 -3.86 -9.27
CA TYR A 91 -7.69 -3.16 -9.47
C TYR A 91 -8.74 -4.10 -10.05
N LEU A 92 -9.97 -3.94 -9.60
CA LEU A 92 -11.15 -4.59 -10.18
C LEU A 92 -12.42 -3.73 -10.05
N PRO A 93 -13.29 -3.69 -11.06
CA PRO A 93 -14.64 -3.17 -10.90
C PRO A 93 -15.53 -4.20 -10.18
N VAL A 94 -16.52 -3.73 -9.41
CA VAL A 94 -17.55 -4.60 -8.84
C VAL A 94 -18.65 -4.77 -9.89
N ASP A 95 -18.41 -5.64 -10.87
CA ASP A 95 -19.26 -5.86 -12.05
C ASP A 95 -19.66 -7.34 -12.26
N ASP A 96 -19.18 -8.21 -11.39
CA ASP A 96 -19.44 -9.65 -11.37
C ASP A 96 -19.52 -10.12 -9.91
N PRO A 97 -20.42 -11.03 -9.54
CA PRO A 97 -20.46 -11.59 -8.17
C PRO A 97 -19.12 -12.13 -7.67
N LYS A 98 -18.28 -12.63 -8.57
CA LYS A 98 -16.92 -13.12 -8.23
C LYS A 98 -15.95 -11.99 -7.87
N SER A 99 -16.27 -10.74 -8.13
CA SER A 99 -15.42 -9.62 -7.74
C SER A 99 -15.23 -9.53 -6.23
N PHE A 100 -16.23 -9.90 -5.45
CA PHE A 100 -16.16 -9.87 -3.99
C PHE A 100 -15.16 -10.90 -3.42
N ASP A 101 -15.24 -12.15 -3.84
CA ASP A 101 -14.34 -13.18 -3.33
C ASP A 101 -12.92 -13.07 -3.91
N GLU A 102 -12.78 -12.60 -5.14
CA GLU A 102 -11.46 -12.31 -5.71
C GLU A 102 -10.77 -11.17 -4.95
N ALA A 103 -11.49 -10.11 -4.61
CA ALA A 103 -10.96 -9.04 -3.75
C ALA A 103 -10.51 -9.59 -2.38
N MET A 104 -11.33 -10.42 -1.75
CA MET A 104 -10.98 -11.07 -0.49
C MET A 104 -9.70 -11.90 -0.61
N PHE A 105 -9.60 -12.75 -1.63
CA PHE A 105 -8.42 -13.56 -1.86
C PHE A 105 -7.15 -12.72 -2.05
N ILE A 106 -7.23 -11.69 -2.88
CA ILE A 106 -6.11 -10.78 -3.16
C ILE A 106 -5.66 -10.07 -1.87
N LEU A 107 -6.62 -9.55 -1.09
CA LEU A 107 -6.32 -8.93 0.20
C LEU A 107 -5.71 -9.93 1.20
N LEU A 108 -6.20 -11.17 1.24
CA LEU A 108 -5.62 -12.24 2.06
C LEU A 108 -4.18 -12.60 1.64
N CYS A 109 -3.82 -12.39 0.39
CA CYS A 109 -2.43 -12.48 -0.08
C CYS A 109 -1.59 -11.25 0.31
N GLY A 110 -2.21 -10.22 0.85
CA GLY A 110 -1.56 -8.98 1.29
C GLY A 110 -1.37 -7.93 0.20
N THR A 111 -1.96 -8.11 -0.96
CA THR A 111 -1.94 -7.16 -2.08
C THR A 111 -3.01 -6.08 -1.89
N GLY A 112 -2.68 -4.82 -2.18
CA GLY A 112 -3.64 -3.72 -2.15
C GLY A 112 -4.64 -3.81 -3.31
N VAL A 113 -5.90 -3.47 -3.05
CA VAL A 113 -7.01 -3.55 -4.01
C VAL A 113 -7.65 -2.18 -4.22
N GLY A 114 -7.59 -1.67 -5.45
CA GLY A 114 -8.51 -0.65 -5.91
C GLY A 114 -9.78 -1.29 -6.44
N PHE A 115 -10.93 -0.68 -6.20
CA PHE A 115 -12.18 -1.19 -6.73
C PHE A 115 -13.13 -0.06 -7.15
N SER A 116 -14.00 -0.35 -8.10
CA SER A 116 -15.01 0.59 -8.55
C SER A 116 -16.41 0.12 -8.19
N VAL A 117 -17.17 1.02 -7.59
CA VAL A 117 -18.61 0.88 -7.37
C VAL A 117 -19.40 1.87 -8.23
N GLU A 118 -18.79 2.31 -9.33
CA GLU A 118 -19.47 3.16 -10.31
C GLU A 118 -20.73 2.46 -10.84
N ARG A 119 -21.77 3.23 -11.11
CA ARG A 119 -23.09 2.70 -11.51
C ARG A 119 -23.02 1.79 -12.73
N GLN A 120 -22.18 2.11 -13.72
CA GLN A 120 -22.01 1.30 -14.93
C GLN A 120 -21.38 -0.06 -14.65
N SER A 121 -20.64 -0.22 -13.55
CA SER A 121 -20.09 -1.50 -13.10
C SER A 121 -21.13 -2.28 -12.28
N VAL A 122 -21.66 -1.66 -11.25
CA VAL A 122 -22.62 -2.29 -10.33
C VAL A 122 -23.91 -2.72 -11.06
N ALA A 123 -24.32 -1.97 -12.09
CA ALA A 123 -25.48 -2.33 -12.91
C ALA A 123 -25.36 -3.67 -13.64
N LYS A 124 -24.14 -4.22 -13.78
CA LYS A 124 -23.91 -5.55 -14.37
C LYS A 124 -24.18 -6.70 -13.41
N LEU A 125 -24.26 -6.42 -12.11
CA LEU A 125 -24.63 -7.44 -11.12
C LEU A 125 -26.08 -7.88 -11.33
N PRO A 126 -26.39 -9.17 -11.00
CA PRO A 126 -27.77 -9.64 -11.06
C PRO A 126 -28.68 -8.91 -10.07
N GLU A 127 -29.98 -8.96 -10.32
CA GLU A 127 -31.00 -8.56 -9.36
C GLU A 127 -31.01 -9.56 -8.21
N VAL A 128 -31.16 -9.07 -6.98
CA VAL A 128 -31.32 -9.91 -5.81
C VAL A 128 -32.75 -10.46 -5.79
N PRO A 129 -32.93 -11.80 -5.86
CA PRO A 129 -34.25 -12.40 -5.83
C PRO A 129 -34.86 -12.36 -4.42
N GLN A 130 -36.09 -12.81 -4.30
CA GLN A 130 -36.65 -13.12 -2.99
C GLN A 130 -35.84 -14.22 -2.32
N LEU A 131 -35.52 -14.02 -1.05
CA LEU A 131 -34.66 -14.91 -0.27
C LEU A 131 -35.47 -15.80 0.68
N PHE A 132 -35.10 -17.07 0.73
CA PHE A 132 -35.69 -18.07 1.61
C PHE A 132 -34.60 -18.80 2.38
N GLU A 133 -34.85 -19.15 3.63
CA GLU A 133 -33.97 -19.98 4.43
C GLU A 133 -33.78 -21.35 3.75
N SER A 134 -32.54 -21.81 3.70
CA SER A 134 -32.15 -23.07 3.06
C SER A 134 -31.36 -23.95 4.04
N ASP A 135 -31.42 -25.28 3.81
CA ASP A 135 -30.57 -26.22 4.52
C ASP A 135 -29.19 -26.42 3.87
N THR A 136 -28.95 -25.75 2.76
CA THR A 136 -27.66 -25.77 2.09
C THR A 136 -26.57 -25.23 3.02
N THR A 137 -25.54 -26.04 3.28
CA THR A 137 -24.47 -25.70 4.21
C THR A 137 -23.17 -25.46 3.47
N VAL A 138 -22.58 -24.29 3.67
CA VAL A 138 -21.25 -23.92 3.16
C VAL A 138 -20.19 -24.38 4.16
N VAL A 139 -19.33 -25.32 3.76
CA VAL A 139 -18.22 -25.82 4.59
C VAL A 139 -16.98 -24.99 4.33
N VAL A 140 -16.49 -24.31 5.35
CA VAL A 140 -15.31 -23.44 5.25
C VAL A 140 -14.04 -24.25 5.53
N LYS A 141 -13.12 -24.25 4.56
CA LYS A 141 -11.77 -24.81 4.74
C LYS A 141 -10.83 -23.79 5.38
N ASP A 142 -9.89 -24.28 6.19
CA ASP A 142 -8.90 -23.46 6.90
C ASP A 142 -7.74 -23.03 5.98
N SER A 143 -8.04 -22.19 5.00
CA SER A 143 -7.06 -21.61 4.06
C SER A 143 -7.60 -20.31 3.47
N LYS A 144 -6.72 -19.50 2.86
CA LYS A 144 -7.12 -18.27 2.13
C LYS A 144 -8.12 -18.60 1.02
N GLU A 145 -7.81 -19.62 0.23
CA GLU A 145 -8.68 -20.13 -0.82
C GLU A 145 -10.00 -20.64 -0.26
N GLY A 146 -9.96 -21.31 0.89
CA GLY A 146 -11.15 -21.85 1.57
C GLY A 146 -12.08 -20.74 2.03
N TRP A 147 -11.57 -19.69 2.60
CA TRP A 147 -12.34 -18.51 3.01
C TRP A 147 -12.95 -17.77 1.82
N ALA A 148 -12.16 -17.52 0.79
CA ALA A 148 -12.64 -16.85 -0.41
C ALA A 148 -13.69 -17.69 -1.16
N LYS A 149 -13.48 -19.01 -1.27
CA LYS A 149 -14.47 -19.93 -1.85
C LYS A 149 -15.77 -19.97 -1.06
N ALA A 150 -15.69 -19.93 0.26
CA ALA A 150 -16.88 -19.87 1.11
C ALA A 150 -17.69 -18.60 0.86
N LEU A 151 -17.06 -17.44 0.77
CA LEU A 151 -17.72 -16.20 0.42
C LEU A 151 -18.36 -16.27 -0.99
N ARG A 152 -17.65 -16.83 -1.97
CA ARG A 152 -18.19 -17.07 -3.32
C ARG A 152 -19.46 -17.90 -3.28
N GLN A 153 -19.47 -18.97 -2.50
CA GLN A 153 -20.63 -19.85 -2.36
C GLN A 153 -21.80 -19.13 -1.68
N VAL A 154 -21.55 -18.38 -0.60
CA VAL A 154 -22.60 -17.61 0.09
C VAL A 154 -23.24 -16.61 -0.86
N ILE A 155 -22.46 -15.85 -1.60
CA ILE A 155 -22.98 -14.85 -2.56
C ILE A 155 -23.73 -15.53 -3.71
N ALA A 156 -23.22 -16.63 -4.25
CA ALA A 156 -23.89 -17.38 -5.31
C ALA A 156 -25.25 -17.93 -4.86
N LEU A 157 -25.33 -18.45 -3.65
CA LEU A 157 -26.59 -18.96 -3.07
C LEU A 157 -27.59 -17.82 -2.84
N LEU A 158 -27.15 -16.68 -2.34
CA LEU A 158 -28.01 -15.49 -2.17
C LEU A 158 -28.57 -15.01 -3.51
N TYR A 159 -27.79 -14.99 -4.57
CA TYR A 159 -28.28 -14.66 -5.92
C TYR A 159 -29.19 -15.75 -6.50
N SER A 160 -29.16 -16.96 -5.96
CA SER A 160 -30.09 -18.04 -6.31
C SER A 160 -31.36 -18.04 -5.44
N GLY A 161 -31.50 -17.13 -4.48
CA GLY A 161 -32.65 -17.02 -3.59
C GLY A 161 -32.51 -17.82 -2.29
N GLU A 162 -31.35 -18.38 -2.00
CA GLU A 162 -31.11 -19.20 -0.82
C GLU A 162 -30.28 -18.48 0.23
N ILE A 163 -30.77 -18.47 1.48
CA ILE A 163 -29.97 -18.07 2.65
C ILE A 163 -29.31 -19.33 3.22
N PRO A 164 -27.99 -19.51 3.04
CA PRO A 164 -27.30 -20.72 3.46
C PRO A 164 -27.04 -20.78 4.95
N LYS A 165 -26.76 -21.98 5.43
CA LYS A 165 -26.07 -22.26 6.68
C LYS A 165 -24.56 -22.38 6.39
N TRP A 166 -23.73 -22.37 7.42
CA TRP A 166 -22.29 -22.61 7.28
C TRP A 166 -21.74 -23.47 8.39
N ASP A 167 -20.67 -24.19 8.05
CA ASP A 167 -19.88 -25.00 8.98
C ASP A 167 -18.43 -24.49 8.99
N VAL A 168 -18.03 -23.91 10.11
CA VAL A 168 -16.69 -23.36 10.35
C VAL A 168 -15.85 -24.24 11.29
N SER A 169 -16.31 -25.46 11.57
CA SER A 169 -15.66 -26.38 12.52
C SER A 169 -14.22 -26.74 12.13
N LYS A 170 -13.88 -26.63 10.83
CA LYS A 170 -12.55 -26.91 10.31
C LYS A 170 -11.60 -25.72 10.38
N VAL A 171 -12.11 -24.52 10.67
CA VAL A 171 -11.29 -23.32 10.79
C VAL A 171 -10.56 -23.33 12.13
N ARG A 172 -9.26 -23.07 12.11
CA ARG A 172 -8.44 -23.05 13.33
C ARG A 172 -8.98 -22.03 14.33
N PRO A 173 -8.91 -22.34 15.64
CA PRO A 173 -9.39 -21.43 16.66
C PRO A 173 -8.53 -20.16 16.77
N ALA A 174 -9.10 -19.12 17.37
CA ALA A 174 -8.38 -17.90 17.69
C ALA A 174 -7.12 -18.19 18.53
N GLY A 175 -6.04 -17.46 18.24
CA GLY A 175 -4.76 -17.62 18.91
C GLY A 175 -3.82 -18.67 18.28
N SER A 176 -4.28 -19.48 17.34
CA SER A 176 -3.43 -20.45 16.63
C SER A 176 -2.40 -19.75 15.76
N ARG A 177 -1.18 -20.31 15.66
CA ARG A 177 -0.08 -19.74 14.86
C ARG A 177 -0.39 -19.71 13.37
N LEU A 178 -0.06 -18.62 12.71
CA LEU A 178 -0.10 -18.45 11.24
C LEU A 178 1.27 -18.76 10.64
N LYS A 179 1.35 -19.79 9.80
CA LYS A 179 2.63 -20.29 9.25
C LYS A 179 3.24 -19.41 8.15
N THR A 180 2.44 -18.65 7.41
CA THR A 180 2.89 -18.00 6.18
C THR A 180 3.33 -16.55 6.40
N PHE A 181 2.60 -15.80 7.24
CA PHE A 181 2.86 -14.38 7.48
C PHE A 181 3.28 -14.09 8.93
N GLY A 182 3.37 -15.12 9.76
CA GLY A 182 3.51 -14.95 11.20
C GLY A 182 2.23 -14.42 11.86
N GLY A 183 2.24 -14.31 13.18
CA GLY A 183 1.08 -13.85 13.95
C GLY A 183 0.10 -14.94 14.33
N ARG A 184 -1.02 -14.52 14.91
CA ARG A 184 -2.04 -15.40 15.46
C ARG A 184 -3.34 -15.33 14.66
N ALA A 185 -4.02 -16.46 14.54
CA ALA A 185 -5.31 -16.56 13.88
C ALA A 185 -6.40 -15.87 14.68
N SER A 186 -7.35 -15.25 13.98
CA SER A 186 -8.55 -14.65 14.57
C SER A 186 -9.61 -15.68 14.96
N GLY A 187 -9.50 -16.92 14.46
CA GLY A 187 -10.60 -17.88 14.46
C GLY A 187 -11.66 -17.54 13.40
N PRO A 188 -12.78 -18.27 13.39
CA PRO A 188 -13.81 -18.13 12.37
C PRO A 188 -14.76 -16.93 12.57
N ALA A 189 -14.78 -16.30 13.74
CA ALA A 189 -15.76 -15.28 14.10
C ALA A 189 -15.82 -14.10 13.11
N PRO A 190 -14.71 -13.51 12.63
CA PRO A 190 -14.77 -12.41 11.66
C PRO A 190 -15.41 -12.83 10.33
N LEU A 191 -15.17 -14.05 9.87
CA LEU A 191 -15.76 -14.57 8.64
C LEU A 191 -17.27 -14.79 8.79
N VAL A 192 -17.72 -15.31 9.93
CA VAL A 192 -19.15 -15.46 10.24
C VAL A 192 -19.83 -14.09 10.29
N ASP A 193 -19.17 -13.10 10.84
CA ASP A 193 -19.65 -11.72 10.89
C ASP A 193 -19.83 -11.13 9.48
N LEU A 194 -18.87 -11.41 8.59
CA LEU A 194 -18.98 -11.04 7.17
C LEU A 194 -20.19 -11.72 6.51
N PHE A 195 -20.41 -13.00 6.74
CA PHE A 195 -21.56 -13.71 6.15
C PHE A 195 -22.89 -13.11 6.63
N ASN A 196 -23.01 -12.83 7.91
CA ASN A 196 -24.20 -12.17 8.46
C ASN A 196 -24.41 -10.79 7.88
N PHE A 197 -23.34 -10.01 7.72
CA PHE A 197 -23.40 -8.68 7.10
C PHE A 197 -23.87 -8.74 5.64
N VAL A 198 -23.30 -9.64 4.83
CA VAL A 198 -23.67 -9.82 3.43
C VAL A 198 -25.14 -10.26 3.31
N ILE A 199 -25.57 -11.21 4.13
CA ILE A 199 -26.97 -11.67 4.15
C ILE A 199 -27.91 -10.53 4.48
N LYS A 200 -27.58 -9.69 5.45
CA LYS A 200 -28.39 -8.51 5.80
C LYS A 200 -28.52 -7.56 4.61
N VAL A 201 -27.40 -7.22 3.95
CA VAL A 201 -27.41 -6.35 2.78
C VAL A 201 -28.28 -6.92 1.66
N PHE A 202 -28.18 -8.22 1.39
CA PHE A 202 -29.00 -8.89 0.38
C PHE A 202 -30.49 -8.94 0.76
N LYS A 203 -30.81 -9.15 2.02
CA LYS A 203 -32.21 -9.08 2.51
C LYS A 203 -32.83 -7.71 2.26
N ASP A 204 -32.07 -6.64 2.49
CA ASP A 204 -32.53 -5.26 2.27
C ASP A 204 -32.62 -4.92 0.77
N ALA A 205 -31.94 -5.67 -0.10
CA ALA A 205 -31.88 -5.44 -1.54
C ALA A 205 -32.82 -6.35 -2.36
N GLN A 206 -33.69 -7.16 -1.73
CA GLN A 206 -34.58 -8.06 -2.45
C GLN A 206 -35.40 -7.31 -3.52
N HIS A 207 -35.58 -7.94 -4.70
CA HIS A 207 -36.28 -7.42 -5.87
C HIS A 207 -35.62 -6.20 -6.52
N ARG A 208 -34.35 -5.94 -6.26
CA ARG A 208 -33.56 -4.91 -6.93
C ARG A 208 -32.09 -5.30 -7.00
N LYS A 209 -31.31 -4.55 -7.74
CA LYS A 209 -29.86 -4.68 -7.73
C LYS A 209 -29.25 -4.01 -6.50
N LEU A 210 -28.06 -4.49 -6.08
CA LEU A 210 -27.26 -3.81 -5.08
C LEU A 210 -26.90 -2.39 -5.56
N SER A 211 -26.96 -1.44 -4.66
CA SER A 211 -26.53 -0.07 -4.90
C SER A 211 -25.01 0.09 -4.77
N SER A 212 -24.48 1.21 -5.24
CA SER A 212 -23.04 1.52 -5.11
C SER A 212 -22.56 1.47 -3.66
N ILE A 213 -23.31 2.08 -2.75
CA ILE A 213 -22.93 2.11 -1.32
C ILE A 213 -23.02 0.73 -0.66
N GLU A 214 -23.98 -0.11 -1.06
CA GLU A 214 -24.08 -1.49 -0.56
C GLU A 214 -22.90 -2.34 -1.02
N CYS A 215 -22.50 -2.23 -2.30
CA CYS A 215 -21.30 -2.89 -2.80
C CYS A 215 -20.03 -2.38 -2.10
N HIS A 216 -19.94 -1.07 -1.87
CA HIS A 216 -18.85 -0.45 -1.12
C HIS A 216 -18.75 -1.00 0.31
N ASP A 217 -19.88 -1.09 1.00
CA ASP A 217 -19.92 -1.57 2.39
C ASP A 217 -19.52 -3.06 2.48
N ILE A 218 -19.93 -3.90 1.52
CA ILE A 218 -19.48 -5.29 1.45
C ILE A 218 -17.96 -5.36 1.24
N MET A 219 -17.41 -4.58 0.31
CA MET A 219 -15.97 -4.54 0.06
C MET A 219 -15.18 -4.09 1.30
N CYS A 220 -15.66 -3.07 1.99
CA CYS A 220 -15.05 -2.60 3.24
C CYS A 220 -15.13 -3.67 4.34
N LYS A 221 -16.26 -4.38 4.45
CA LYS A 221 -16.40 -5.48 5.42
C LYS A 221 -15.46 -6.65 5.12
N ILE A 222 -15.22 -6.94 3.85
CA ILE A 222 -14.19 -7.90 3.43
C ILE A 222 -12.81 -7.43 3.92
N GLY A 223 -12.47 -6.16 3.74
CA GLY A 223 -11.22 -5.59 4.23
C GLY A 223 -11.06 -5.72 5.75
N GLU A 224 -12.11 -5.46 6.50
CA GLU A 224 -12.13 -5.62 7.96
C GLU A 224 -11.81 -7.06 8.38
N VAL A 225 -12.44 -8.04 7.75
CA VAL A 225 -12.17 -9.47 8.03
C VAL A 225 -10.72 -9.84 7.76
N VAL A 226 -10.14 -9.32 6.70
CA VAL A 226 -8.73 -9.58 6.37
C VAL A 226 -7.78 -8.98 7.41
N VAL A 227 -8.06 -7.77 7.90
CA VAL A 227 -7.26 -7.12 8.96
C VAL A 227 -7.37 -7.90 10.27
N VAL A 228 -8.56 -8.17 10.73
CA VAL A 228 -8.82 -8.91 11.97
C VAL A 228 -8.35 -10.35 11.87
N GLY A 229 -8.39 -10.95 10.67
CA GLY A 229 -7.92 -12.31 10.38
C GLY A 229 -6.43 -12.55 10.53
N GLY A 230 -5.67 -11.54 10.96
CA GLY A 230 -4.22 -11.65 11.20
C GLY A 230 -3.35 -11.46 9.95
N VAL A 231 -3.95 -11.09 8.81
CA VAL A 231 -3.18 -10.66 7.64
C VAL A 231 -2.70 -9.25 7.88
N ARG A 232 -1.42 -9.02 7.70
CA ARG A 232 -0.71 -7.79 8.13
C ARG A 232 -1.23 -6.49 7.52
N ARG A 233 -2.01 -6.53 6.44
CA ARG A 233 -2.41 -5.31 5.72
C ARG A 233 -3.69 -5.54 4.91
N SER A 234 -4.66 -4.67 5.10
CA SER A 234 -5.70 -4.41 4.09
C SER A 234 -5.59 -2.95 3.67
N ALA A 235 -5.41 -2.70 2.37
CA ALA A 235 -5.41 -1.36 1.82
C ALA A 235 -6.32 -1.36 0.60
N MET A 236 -7.29 -0.43 0.58
CA MET A 236 -8.26 -0.31 -0.51
C MET A 236 -8.48 1.15 -0.89
N ILE A 237 -8.84 1.35 -2.16
CA ILE A 237 -9.44 2.59 -2.66
C ILE A 237 -10.74 2.27 -3.38
N SER A 238 -11.77 3.07 -3.12
CA SER A 238 -13.08 2.97 -3.75
C SER A 238 -13.26 4.09 -4.76
N LEU A 239 -13.61 3.75 -6.00
CA LEU A 239 -13.95 4.70 -7.04
C LEU A 239 -15.46 4.75 -7.24
N SER A 240 -16.02 5.97 -7.32
CA SER A 240 -17.44 6.21 -7.51
C SER A 240 -17.69 7.36 -8.48
N ASN A 241 -18.90 7.43 -9.04
CA ASN A 241 -19.29 8.52 -9.95
C ASN A 241 -19.34 9.86 -9.22
N LEU A 242 -19.02 10.94 -9.93
CA LEU A 242 -19.14 12.30 -9.41
C LEU A 242 -20.56 12.59 -8.89
N SER A 243 -21.58 12.13 -9.59
CA SER A 243 -23.00 12.32 -9.25
C SER A 243 -23.55 11.37 -8.18
N ASP A 244 -22.71 10.55 -7.55
CA ASP A 244 -23.14 9.63 -6.50
C ASP A 244 -23.12 10.30 -5.13
N ASP A 245 -24.24 10.86 -4.71
CA ASP A 245 -24.38 11.55 -3.42
C ASP A 245 -24.20 10.63 -2.22
N ARG A 246 -24.59 9.36 -2.32
CA ARG A 246 -24.41 8.39 -1.23
C ARG A 246 -22.91 8.16 -0.97
N MET A 247 -22.14 8.03 -2.03
CA MET A 247 -20.69 7.88 -1.92
C MET A 247 -20.01 9.18 -1.49
N ARG A 248 -20.48 10.35 -1.94
CA ARG A 248 -19.98 11.65 -1.47
C ARG A 248 -20.09 11.80 0.03
N HIS A 249 -21.16 11.30 0.61
CA HIS A 249 -21.45 11.42 2.05
C HIS A 249 -21.22 10.12 2.84
N ALA A 250 -20.55 9.13 2.25
CA ALA A 250 -20.31 7.84 2.89
C ALA A 250 -19.58 7.95 4.24
N LYS A 251 -18.76 8.96 4.40
CA LYS A 251 -18.02 9.28 5.64
C LYS A 251 -18.36 10.68 6.15
N SER A 252 -19.63 11.03 6.17
CA SER A 252 -20.13 12.28 6.76
C SER A 252 -20.73 12.04 8.13
N GLY A 253 -20.65 13.05 9.03
CA GLY A 253 -21.15 12.95 10.40
C GLY A 253 -20.43 11.88 11.22
N GLN A 254 -21.17 11.23 12.10
CA GLN A 254 -20.64 10.17 12.98
C GLN A 254 -20.73 8.78 12.32
N TRP A 255 -20.24 8.67 11.07
CA TRP A 255 -20.32 7.45 10.27
C TRP A 255 -19.66 6.23 10.95
N TRP A 256 -18.66 6.43 11.78
CA TRP A 256 -17.93 5.37 12.50
C TRP A 256 -18.80 4.63 13.53
N GLU A 257 -19.88 5.21 14.03
CA GLU A 257 -20.78 4.53 14.97
C GLU A 257 -21.56 3.38 14.31
N ASN A 258 -21.97 3.54 13.05
CA ASN A 258 -22.83 2.57 12.38
C ASN A 258 -22.15 1.89 11.18
N ASN A 259 -21.06 2.44 10.66
CA ASN A 259 -20.40 2.00 9.45
C ASN A 259 -18.86 2.05 9.59
N ALA A 260 -18.34 1.59 10.73
CA ALA A 260 -16.91 1.62 11.04
C ALA A 260 -16.04 0.93 9.98
N GLN A 261 -16.56 -0.10 9.28
CA GLN A 261 -15.86 -0.79 8.20
C GLN A 261 -15.47 0.16 7.05
N ARG A 262 -16.14 1.29 6.86
CA ARG A 262 -15.80 2.28 5.81
C ARG A 262 -14.41 2.92 5.99
N ALA A 263 -13.83 2.81 7.18
CA ALA A 263 -12.44 3.21 7.44
C ALA A 263 -11.42 2.38 6.63
N LEU A 264 -11.80 1.22 6.13
CA LEU A 264 -10.91 0.31 5.40
C LEU A 264 -10.61 0.72 3.95
N ALA A 265 -11.35 1.68 3.40
CA ALA A 265 -11.13 2.17 2.05
C ALA A 265 -11.02 3.70 2.00
N ASN A 266 -10.07 4.21 1.23
CA ASN A 266 -10.07 5.61 0.81
C ASN A 266 -11.10 5.78 -0.31
N ASN A 267 -11.84 6.88 -0.31
CA ASN A 267 -12.87 7.14 -1.31
C ASN A 267 -12.42 8.23 -2.29
N SER A 268 -12.52 7.95 -3.58
CA SER A 268 -12.21 8.90 -4.66
C SER A 268 -13.34 8.96 -5.70
N VAL A 269 -13.48 10.13 -6.30
CA VAL A 269 -14.31 10.29 -7.49
C VAL A 269 -13.54 9.79 -8.70
N SER A 270 -14.19 9.04 -9.57
CA SER A 270 -13.66 8.74 -10.90
C SER A 270 -14.21 9.74 -11.91
N TYR A 271 -13.32 10.54 -12.50
CA TYR A 271 -13.66 11.52 -13.53
C TYR A 271 -13.37 10.94 -14.91
N ASP A 272 -14.38 10.89 -15.77
CA ASP A 272 -14.23 10.49 -17.17
C ASP A 272 -14.01 11.69 -18.11
N GLU A 273 -14.21 12.90 -17.59
CA GLU A 273 -13.99 14.19 -18.26
C GLU A 273 -13.72 15.28 -17.24
N LYS A 274 -13.20 16.41 -17.68
CA LYS A 274 -13.07 17.59 -16.83
C LYS A 274 -14.48 18.08 -16.47
N PRO A 275 -14.83 18.17 -15.18
CA PRO A 275 -16.14 18.67 -14.77
C PRO A 275 -16.27 20.15 -15.09
N ASP A 276 -17.51 20.63 -15.26
CA ASP A 276 -17.75 22.06 -15.27
C ASP A 276 -17.39 22.68 -13.92
N SER A 277 -17.17 24.00 -13.91
CA SER A 277 -16.68 24.71 -12.72
C SER A 277 -17.61 24.58 -11.51
N LEU A 278 -18.93 24.52 -11.73
CA LEU A 278 -19.90 24.38 -10.64
C LEU A 278 -19.87 22.99 -10.03
N ALA A 279 -19.81 21.95 -10.86
CA ALA A 279 -19.68 20.57 -10.39
C ALA A 279 -18.36 20.36 -9.63
N PHE A 280 -17.26 20.92 -10.15
CA PHE A 280 -15.96 20.89 -9.46
C PHE A 280 -16.02 21.59 -8.09
N MET A 281 -16.57 22.80 -8.04
CA MET A 281 -16.67 23.57 -6.79
C MET A 281 -17.50 22.86 -5.73
N ARG A 282 -18.59 22.18 -6.11
CA ARG A 282 -19.41 21.39 -5.18
C ARG A 282 -18.62 20.24 -4.56
N GLU A 283 -17.91 19.50 -5.39
CA GLU A 283 -17.08 18.37 -4.91
C GLU A 283 -15.89 18.86 -4.08
N TRP A 284 -15.24 19.96 -4.51
CA TRP A 284 -14.15 20.57 -3.77
C TRP A 284 -14.58 21.07 -2.40
N THR A 285 -15.75 21.71 -2.31
CA THR A 285 -16.32 22.15 -1.02
C THR A 285 -16.60 20.94 -0.12
N ALA A 286 -17.22 19.89 -0.65
CA ALA A 286 -17.49 18.67 0.12
C ALA A 286 -16.19 18.01 0.64
N LEU A 287 -15.13 18.01 -0.17
CA LEU A 287 -13.82 17.51 0.23
C LEU A 287 -13.23 18.34 1.40
N VAL A 288 -13.29 19.66 1.31
CA VAL A 288 -12.80 20.56 2.38
C VAL A 288 -13.61 20.38 3.66
N GLU A 289 -14.94 20.35 3.55
CA GLU A 289 -15.85 20.19 4.69
C GLU A 289 -15.72 18.83 5.40
N SER A 290 -15.31 17.78 4.67
CA SER A 290 -15.13 16.45 5.24
C SER A 290 -14.07 16.41 6.35
N GLY A 291 -13.10 17.31 6.33
CA GLY A 291 -11.96 17.31 7.24
C GLY A 291 -11.01 16.12 7.06
N SER A 292 -11.35 15.16 6.19
CA SER A 292 -10.59 13.94 5.92
C SER A 292 -9.97 13.89 4.50
N GLY A 293 -10.24 14.92 3.68
CA GLY A 293 -9.76 14.99 2.29
C GLY A 293 -10.49 14.07 1.32
N GLU A 294 -11.60 13.48 1.72
CA GLU A 294 -12.41 12.62 0.85
C GLU A 294 -13.64 13.39 0.27
N ARG A 295 -14.02 13.13 -0.95
CA ARG A 295 -13.42 12.16 -1.88
C ARG A 295 -12.20 12.75 -2.58
N GLY A 296 -11.14 11.94 -2.72
CA GLY A 296 -9.99 12.27 -3.55
C GLY A 296 -10.33 12.28 -5.05
N ILE A 297 -9.32 12.59 -5.86
CA ILE A 297 -9.45 12.69 -7.32
C ILE A 297 -8.78 11.49 -7.97
N PHE A 298 -9.53 10.73 -8.77
CA PHE A 298 -8.99 9.84 -9.79
C PHE A 298 -9.53 10.27 -11.14
N ASN A 299 -8.66 10.73 -12.03
CA ASN A 299 -9.04 11.20 -13.34
C ASN A 299 -8.70 10.15 -14.40
N ARG A 300 -9.72 9.41 -14.85
CA ARG A 300 -9.57 8.34 -15.86
C ARG A 300 -9.16 8.91 -17.21
N GLU A 301 -9.68 10.04 -17.60
CA GLU A 301 -9.31 10.67 -18.88
C GLU A 301 -7.84 11.10 -18.90
N ALA A 302 -7.35 11.71 -17.82
CA ALA A 302 -5.93 12.02 -17.67
C ALA A 302 -5.07 10.75 -17.64
N SER A 303 -5.57 9.67 -17.03
CA SER A 303 -4.89 8.36 -17.03
C SER A 303 -4.79 7.74 -18.43
N LYS A 304 -5.85 7.88 -19.25
CA LYS A 304 -5.80 7.47 -20.67
C LYS A 304 -4.79 8.27 -21.48
N LYS A 305 -4.75 9.58 -21.31
CA LYS A 305 -3.75 10.46 -21.95
C LYS A 305 -2.33 10.05 -21.54
N GLN A 306 -2.11 9.78 -20.27
CA GLN A 306 -0.84 9.32 -19.74
C GLN A 306 -0.45 7.94 -20.33
N ALA A 307 -1.36 7.01 -20.41
CA ALA A 307 -1.15 5.69 -21.01
C ALA A 307 -0.76 5.78 -22.49
N ALA A 308 -1.39 6.68 -23.25
CA ALA A 308 -1.13 6.88 -24.67
C ALA A 308 0.22 7.54 -24.96
N LYS A 309 0.76 8.32 -24.02
CA LYS A 309 1.91 9.23 -24.22
C LYS A 309 3.17 8.54 -24.75
N ASN A 310 3.45 7.32 -24.34
CA ASN A 310 4.68 6.60 -24.69
C ASN A 310 4.52 5.63 -25.87
N GLY A 311 3.32 5.50 -26.43
CA GLY A 311 3.04 4.68 -27.61
C GLY A 311 3.12 3.16 -27.40
N ARG A 312 3.35 2.68 -26.16
CA ARG A 312 3.44 1.25 -25.83
C ARG A 312 2.20 0.69 -25.16
N ARG A 313 1.26 1.53 -24.77
CA ARG A 313 0.07 1.12 -24.03
C ARG A 313 -1.20 1.54 -24.77
N ASP A 314 -2.13 0.60 -24.92
CA ASP A 314 -3.47 0.89 -25.43
C ASP A 314 -4.25 1.73 -24.40
N PRO A 315 -4.67 2.96 -24.74
CA PRO A 315 -5.40 3.83 -23.83
C PRO A 315 -6.90 3.51 -23.73
N GLU A 316 -7.42 2.62 -24.57
CA GLU A 316 -8.86 2.36 -24.71
C GLU A 316 -9.41 1.37 -23.66
N TYR A 317 -8.88 1.42 -22.44
CA TYR A 317 -9.38 0.66 -21.31
C TYR A 317 -10.05 1.55 -20.27
N ASN A 318 -10.97 0.95 -19.54
CA ASN A 318 -11.64 1.59 -18.41
C ASN A 318 -10.74 1.52 -17.16
N PHE A 319 -9.64 2.28 -17.20
CA PHE A 319 -8.63 2.23 -16.16
C PHE A 319 -9.18 2.56 -14.78
N GLY A 320 -8.63 1.86 -13.79
CA GLY A 320 -8.68 2.19 -12.39
C GLY A 320 -7.29 2.34 -11.82
N THR A 321 -7.17 2.23 -10.52
CA THR A 321 -5.92 2.44 -9.79
C THR A 321 -5.83 1.55 -8.56
N ASN A 322 -4.61 1.39 -8.03
CA ASN A 322 -4.34 0.75 -6.75
C ASN A 322 -4.64 1.70 -5.56
N PRO A 323 -4.62 1.23 -4.31
CA PRO A 323 -5.01 2.02 -3.14
C PRO A 323 -4.30 3.37 -2.99
N CYS A 324 -3.00 3.42 -3.28
CA CYS A 324 -2.21 4.65 -3.18
C CYS A 324 -2.22 5.48 -4.48
N SER A 325 -2.92 5.02 -5.50
CA SER A 325 -3.19 5.72 -6.76
C SER A 325 -1.95 6.04 -7.63
N GLU A 326 -0.81 5.37 -7.43
CA GLU A 326 0.36 5.56 -8.29
C GLU A 326 0.32 4.75 -9.59
N ILE A 327 -0.49 3.71 -9.68
CA ILE A 327 -0.51 2.80 -10.82
C ILE A 327 -1.82 2.92 -11.61
N ILE A 328 -1.69 3.02 -12.91
CA ILE A 328 -2.82 2.96 -13.86
C ILE A 328 -3.04 1.49 -14.24
N LEU A 329 -4.20 0.94 -13.89
CA LEU A 329 -4.51 -0.48 -14.05
C LEU A 329 -5.73 -0.69 -14.94
N ARG A 330 -5.65 -1.71 -15.81
CA ARG A 330 -6.85 -2.30 -16.45
C ARG A 330 -7.73 -2.95 -15.39
N PRO A 331 -9.03 -3.12 -15.63
CA PRO A 331 -9.84 -4.04 -14.84
C PRO A 331 -9.20 -5.43 -14.77
N TYR A 332 -9.11 -6.00 -13.56
CA TYR A 332 -8.54 -7.32 -13.33
C TYR A 332 -7.05 -7.44 -13.72
N GLN A 333 -6.22 -6.58 -13.11
CA GLN A 333 -4.79 -6.53 -13.42
C GLN A 333 -3.95 -6.29 -12.17
N PHE A 334 -2.72 -6.82 -12.19
CA PHE A 334 -1.68 -6.60 -11.19
C PHE A 334 -0.53 -5.75 -11.72
N CYS A 335 0.13 -5.05 -10.79
CA CYS A 335 1.42 -4.41 -11.02
C CYS A 335 2.36 -4.67 -9.84
N ASN A 336 3.64 -4.87 -10.13
CA ASN A 336 4.69 -4.96 -9.11
C ASN A 336 5.44 -3.63 -8.97
N LEU A 337 6.01 -3.39 -7.79
CA LEU A 337 6.76 -2.17 -7.47
C LEU A 337 8.22 -2.50 -7.10
N THR A 338 9.11 -1.59 -7.45
CA THR A 338 10.48 -1.50 -6.94
C THR A 338 10.79 -0.06 -6.60
N GLU A 339 11.82 0.20 -5.80
CA GLU A 339 12.21 1.56 -5.41
C GLU A 339 13.70 1.80 -5.61
N CYS A 340 14.03 2.93 -6.24
CA CYS A 340 15.37 3.51 -6.18
C CYS A 340 15.42 4.41 -4.95
N VAL A 341 16.37 4.19 -4.07
CA VAL A 341 16.58 5.03 -2.88
C VAL A 341 17.51 6.16 -3.25
N VAL A 342 16.95 7.35 -3.39
CA VAL A 342 17.69 8.58 -3.66
C VAL A 342 18.35 9.04 -2.36
N ARG A 343 19.66 9.24 -2.39
CA ARG A 343 20.43 9.76 -1.25
C ARG A 343 20.86 11.20 -1.50
N ALA A 344 21.05 11.95 -0.44
CA ALA A 344 21.46 13.35 -0.51
C ALA A 344 22.76 13.57 -1.32
N THR A 345 23.64 12.58 -1.34
CA THR A 345 24.95 12.61 -2.01
C THR A 345 24.97 11.96 -3.38
N ASP A 346 23.87 11.43 -3.87
CA ASP A 346 23.83 10.77 -5.17
C ASP A 346 24.10 11.75 -6.31
N SER A 347 24.99 11.35 -7.20
CA SER A 347 25.19 11.96 -8.50
C SER A 347 24.18 11.40 -9.52
N ILE A 348 24.14 11.99 -10.72
CA ILE A 348 23.33 11.45 -11.83
C ILE A 348 23.77 10.01 -12.17
N ASP A 349 25.08 9.73 -12.18
CA ASP A 349 25.59 8.38 -12.48
C ASP A 349 25.15 7.36 -11.42
N ASP A 350 25.10 7.74 -10.13
CA ASP A 350 24.58 6.89 -9.07
C ASP A 350 23.10 6.58 -9.29
N LEU A 351 22.32 7.60 -9.65
CA LEU A 351 20.89 7.44 -9.92
C LEU A 351 20.62 6.57 -11.15
N GLU A 352 21.40 6.74 -12.23
CA GLU A 352 21.32 5.88 -13.43
C GLU A 352 21.53 4.40 -13.06
N ARG A 353 22.58 4.11 -12.29
CA ARG A 353 22.87 2.75 -11.84
C ARG A 353 21.71 2.18 -11.01
N LYS A 354 21.21 2.93 -10.06
CA LYS A 354 20.09 2.51 -9.20
C LYS A 354 18.81 2.26 -10.00
N VAL A 355 18.47 3.15 -10.91
CA VAL A 355 17.29 3.00 -11.80
C VAL A 355 17.43 1.75 -12.65
N LYS A 356 18.60 1.50 -13.23
CA LYS A 356 18.86 0.30 -14.01
C LYS A 356 18.63 -0.97 -13.18
N LEU A 357 19.26 -1.07 -12.01
CA LEU A 357 19.14 -2.25 -11.15
C LEU A 357 17.70 -2.47 -10.64
N ALA A 358 17.00 -1.41 -10.24
CA ALA A 358 15.61 -1.49 -9.82
C ALA A 358 14.68 -1.92 -10.96
N THR A 359 14.96 -1.50 -12.19
CA THR A 359 14.18 -1.89 -13.37
C THR A 359 14.42 -3.36 -13.73
N ILE A 360 15.64 -3.88 -13.60
CA ILE A 360 15.92 -5.31 -13.74
C ILE A 360 15.07 -6.11 -12.74
N LEU A 361 15.06 -5.70 -11.46
CA LEU A 361 14.23 -6.35 -10.44
C LEU A 361 12.75 -6.34 -10.80
N GLY A 362 12.22 -5.21 -11.22
CA GLY A 362 10.82 -5.09 -11.63
C GLY A 362 10.48 -6.02 -12.80
N THR A 363 11.36 -6.10 -13.80
CA THR A 363 11.18 -6.99 -14.95
C THR A 363 11.19 -8.47 -14.53
N VAL A 364 12.09 -8.85 -13.62
CA VAL A 364 12.11 -10.19 -13.01
C VAL A 364 10.81 -10.47 -12.27
N GLN A 365 10.36 -9.56 -11.42
CA GLN A 365 9.11 -9.73 -10.65
C GLN A 365 7.88 -9.86 -11.57
N SER A 366 7.88 -9.23 -12.74
CA SER A 366 6.79 -9.32 -13.72
C SER A 366 6.65 -10.71 -14.36
N THR A 367 7.62 -11.59 -14.20
CA THR A 367 7.56 -12.98 -14.73
C THR A 367 6.70 -13.90 -13.87
N TYR A 368 6.41 -13.52 -12.64
CA TYR A 368 5.60 -14.31 -11.70
C TYR A 368 4.10 -14.07 -11.93
N THR A 369 3.47 -14.88 -12.76
CA THR A 369 2.07 -14.69 -13.21
C THR A 369 1.17 -15.89 -12.95
N LYS A 370 1.54 -16.78 -12.04
CA LYS A 370 0.71 -17.93 -11.63
C LYS A 370 -0.33 -17.51 -10.61
N PHE A 371 -1.60 -17.41 -11.03
CA PHE A 371 -2.74 -17.01 -10.21
C PHE A 371 -3.84 -18.11 -10.22
N PRO A 372 -3.64 -19.25 -9.54
CA PRO A 372 -4.50 -20.43 -9.71
C PRO A 372 -5.93 -20.26 -9.18
N TYR A 373 -6.15 -19.38 -8.19
CA TYR A 373 -7.48 -19.13 -7.63
C TYR A 373 -8.31 -18.18 -8.50
N LEU A 374 -7.69 -17.19 -9.09
CA LEU A 374 -8.37 -16.09 -9.79
C LEU A 374 -8.85 -16.52 -11.18
N ARG A 375 -9.85 -15.80 -11.70
CA ARG A 375 -10.26 -15.96 -13.11
C ARG A 375 -9.08 -15.70 -14.04
N LYS A 376 -9.03 -16.41 -15.16
CA LYS A 376 -7.91 -16.33 -16.14
C LYS A 376 -7.68 -14.92 -16.72
N ILE A 377 -8.68 -14.06 -16.66
CA ILE A 377 -8.55 -12.66 -17.11
C ILE A 377 -7.45 -11.91 -16.36
N TRP A 378 -7.23 -12.21 -15.07
CA TRP A 378 -6.15 -11.63 -14.29
C TRP A 378 -4.77 -11.97 -14.83
N GLN A 379 -4.54 -13.25 -15.13
CA GLN A 379 -3.29 -13.69 -15.72
C GLN A 379 -3.08 -13.07 -17.11
N LYS A 380 -4.11 -13.15 -17.97
CA LYS A 380 -4.07 -12.59 -19.32
C LYS A 380 -3.68 -11.11 -19.31
N ASN A 381 -4.39 -10.27 -18.56
CA ASN A 381 -4.12 -8.84 -18.52
C ASN A 381 -2.72 -8.52 -17.95
N THR A 382 -2.30 -9.25 -16.92
CA THR A 382 -0.98 -9.07 -16.31
C THR A 382 0.14 -9.46 -17.26
N GLU A 383 0.00 -10.57 -18.00
CA GLU A 383 0.99 -11.04 -18.95
C GLU A 383 1.07 -10.18 -20.21
N GLU A 384 -0.04 -9.63 -20.67
CA GLU A 384 -0.05 -8.77 -21.88
C GLU A 384 0.72 -7.47 -21.65
N GLU A 385 0.60 -6.86 -20.48
CA GLU A 385 1.21 -5.55 -20.22
C GLU A 385 2.46 -5.60 -19.35
N ARG A 386 2.69 -6.64 -18.56
CA ARG A 386 3.88 -6.80 -17.70
C ARG A 386 4.24 -5.53 -16.93
N LEU A 387 3.26 -4.88 -16.30
CA LEU A 387 3.42 -3.59 -15.67
C LEU A 387 4.51 -3.57 -14.60
N LEU A 388 5.34 -2.56 -14.62
CA LEU A 388 6.28 -2.21 -13.57
C LEU A 388 5.88 -0.89 -12.92
N GLY A 389 6.24 -0.74 -11.65
CA GLY A 389 6.22 0.52 -10.94
C GLY A 389 7.60 0.78 -10.34
N VAL A 390 8.57 1.16 -11.17
CA VAL A 390 9.89 1.61 -10.71
C VAL A 390 9.73 3.00 -10.13
N SER A 391 9.87 3.10 -8.81
CA SER A 391 9.66 4.33 -8.05
C SER A 391 10.97 4.96 -7.63
N LEU A 392 10.92 6.27 -7.41
CA LEU A 392 11.98 7.03 -6.73
C LEU A 392 11.49 7.37 -5.32
N THR A 393 12.29 7.07 -4.30
CA THR A 393 12.02 7.48 -2.91
C THR A 393 13.20 8.28 -2.37
N GLY A 394 12.96 9.21 -1.46
CA GLY A 394 14.01 10.15 -1.01
C GLY A 394 14.21 11.33 -1.94
N ILE A 395 13.26 11.66 -2.78
CA ILE A 395 13.34 12.76 -3.77
C ILE A 395 13.73 14.07 -3.09
N MET A 396 13.09 14.39 -1.97
CA MET A 396 13.32 15.64 -1.23
C MET A 396 14.61 15.65 -0.40
N ASP A 397 15.35 14.56 -0.36
CA ASP A 397 16.66 14.49 0.29
C ASP A 397 17.79 14.98 -0.63
N ASN A 398 17.55 15.10 -1.95
CA ASN A 398 18.59 15.45 -2.94
C ASN A 398 18.12 16.62 -3.83
N ALA A 399 18.88 17.72 -3.82
CA ALA A 399 18.57 18.93 -4.58
C ALA A 399 18.50 18.69 -6.11
N LEU A 400 19.25 17.73 -6.67
CA LEU A 400 19.18 17.39 -8.10
C LEU A 400 17.80 16.86 -8.51
N MET A 401 17.03 16.32 -7.56
CA MET A 401 15.74 15.71 -7.79
C MET A 401 14.56 16.62 -7.44
N THR A 402 14.85 17.86 -7.04
CA THR A 402 13.84 18.88 -6.69
C THR A 402 13.80 20.01 -7.73
N THR A 403 12.82 20.90 -7.60
CA THR A 403 12.67 22.08 -8.44
C THR A 403 13.81 23.10 -8.29
N GLU A 404 14.71 22.93 -7.32
CA GLU A 404 15.95 23.71 -7.21
C GLU A 404 16.90 23.44 -8.39
N ASN A 405 16.82 22.25 -8.97
CA ASN A 405 17.56 21.92 -10.18
C ASN A 405 16.82 22.45 -11.42
N MET A 406 17.34 23.47 -12.06
CA MET A 406 16.80 24.00 -13.31
C MET A 406 16.80 22.99 -14.47
N GLY A 407 17.58 21.91 -14.35
CA GLY A 407 17.65 20.80 -15.32
C GLY A 407 16.79 19.59 -14.93
N LEU A 408 15.93 19.71 -13.93
CA LEU A 408 15.15 18.58 -13.39
C LEU A 408 14.39 17.79 -14.47
N GLU A 409 13.71 18.48 -15.38
CA GLU A 409 12.96 17.83 -16.47
C GLU A 409 13.85 16.92 -17.31
N LYS A 410 15.01 17.39 -17.73
CA LYS A 410 15.98 16.62 -18.53
C LYS A 410 16.54 15.45 -17.73
N THR A 411 16.84 15.66 -16.45
CA THR A 411 17.30 14.61 -15.54
C THR A 411 16.26 13.51 -15.43
N LEU A 412 15.00 13.84 -15.20
CA LEU A 412 13.91 12.86 -15.08
C LEU A 412 13.66 12.10 -16.39
N GLU A 413 13.66 12.80 -17.52
CA GLU A 413 13.50 12.16 -18.83
C GLU A 413 14.66 11.21 -19.16
N HIS A 414 15.88 11.61 -18.81
CA HIS A 414 17.06 10.75 -18.96
C HIS A 414 16.95 9.48 -18.11
N LEU A 415 16.64 9.61 -16.81
CA LEU A 415 16.46 8.46 -15.93
C LEU A 415 15.30 7.55 -16.39
N LYS A 416 14.22 8.14 -16.89
CA LYS A 416 13.13 7.37 -17.49
C LYS A 416 13.59 6.58 -18.71
N SER A 417 14.39 7.17 -19.57
CA SER A 417 14.94 6.44 -20.74
C SER A 417 15.80 5.25 -20.32
N ILE A 418 16.61 5.38 -19.28
CA ILE A 418 17.38 4.26 -18.71
C ILE A 418 16.45 3.13 -18.26
N ALA A 419 15.36 3.44 -17.57
CA ALA A 419 14.37 2.44 -17.16
C ALA A 419 13.72 1.73 -18.35
N VAL A 420 13.29 2.48 -19.36
CA VAL A 420 12.65 1.92 -20.57
C VAL A 420 13.61 1.03 -21.34
N ASP A 421 14.83 1.47 -21.57
CA ASP A 421 15.86 0.71 -22.30
C ASP A 421 16.24 -0.56 -21.55
N THR A 422 16.39 -0.49 -20.23
CA THR A 422 16.70 -1.65 -19.38
C THR A 422 15.58 -2.69 -19.43
N ASN A 423 14.32 -2.25 -19.28
CA ASN A 423 13.17 -3.16 -19.38
C ASN A 423 13.08 -3.79 -20.77
N THR A 424 13.27 -3.03 -21.83
CA THR A 424 13.24 -3.53 -23.21
C THR A 424 14.28 -4.63 -23.41
N HIS A 425 15.51 -4.42 -22.95
CA HIS A 425 16.59 -5.39 -23.05
C HIS A 425 16.29 -6.69 -22.29
N TYR A 426 15.86 -6.58 -21.02
CA TYR A 426 15.59 -7.76 -20.20
C TYR A 426 14.30 -8.49 -20.59
N ALA A 427 13.27 -7.77 -21.03
CA ALA A 427 12.06 -8.39 -21.58
C ALA A 427 12.37 -9.23 -22.81
N ASP A 428 13.18 -8.70 -23.74
CA ASP A 428 13.64 -9.43 -24.91
C ASP A 428 14.46 -10.68 -24.54
N SER A 429 15.40 -10.54 -23.62
CA SER A 429 16.23 -11.65 -23.12
C SER A 429 15.42 -12.76 -22.44
N LEU A 430 14.32 -12.40 -21.77
CA LEU A 430 13.43 -13.33 -21.08
C LEU A 430 12.29 -13.86 -21.96
N GLY A 431 12.16 -13.35 -23.19
CA GLY A 431 11.10 -13.75 -24.12
C GLY A 431 9.70 -13.33 -23.66
N ILE A 432 9.58 -12.20 -22.98
CA ILE A 432 8.30 -11.64 -22.51
C ILE A 432 8.02 -10.30 -23.20
N PRO A 433 6.76 -9.86 -23.26
CA PRO A 433 6.45 -8.52 -23.76
C PRO A 433 7.19 -7.43 -22.99
N VAL A 434 7.60 -6.37 -23.68
CA VAL A 434 8.07 -5.14 -23.05
C VAL A 434 6.95 -4.56 -22.22
N SER A 435 7.27 -4.07 -21.03
CA SER A 435 6.27 -3.52 -20.12
C SER A 435 5.58 -2.29 -20.72
N ALA A 436 4.26 -2.29 -20.68
CA ALA A 436 3.46 -1.20 -21.27
C ALA A 436 3.62 0.12 -20.49
N ALA A 437 3.91 0.06 -19.18
CA ALA A 437 4.27 1.18 -18.36
C ALA A 437 5.26 0.74 -17.27
N ILE A 438 6.23 1.59 -16.92
CA ILE A 438 7.40 1.19 -16.14
C ILE A 438 7.60 2.06 -14.89
N THR A 439 7.41 3.37 -14.96
CA THR A 439 7.83 4.31 -13.93
C THR A 439 6.66 4.93 -13.17
N CYS A 440 6.86 5.16 -11.88
CA CYS A 440 5.90 5.81 -11.00
C CYS A 440 6.61 6.51 -9.84
N VAL A 441 5.87 7.16 -8.97
CA VAL A 441 6.33 7.54 -7.63
C VAL A 441 5.34 6.99 -6.61
N LYS A 442 5.80 6.04 -5.83
CA LYS A 442 5.08 5.41 -4.73
C LYS A 442 5.19 6.26 -3.46
N PRO A 443 4.19 6.28 -2.56
CA PRO A 443 4.29 7.01 -1.30
C PRO A 443 5.33 6.45 -0.33
N SER A 444 5.79 5.20 -0.51
CA SER A 444 6.92 4.59 0.21
C SER A 444 6.81 4.61 1.74
N GLY A 445 5.68 4.19 2.31
CA GLY A 445 5.47 4.22 3.76
C GLY A 445 6.49 3.38 4.55
N THR A 446 6.50 2.06 4.35
CA THR A 446 7.38 1.15 5.13
C THR A 446 8.81 1.14 4.62
N VAL A 447 9.01 1.18 3.29
CA VAL A 447 10.36 1.12 2.70
C VAL A 447 11.18 2.34 3.10
N SER A 448 10.62 3.55 3.04
CA SER A 448 11.33 4.77 3.45
C SER A 448 11.78 4.74 4.91
N GLN A 449 11.00 4.10 5.78
CA GLN A 449 11.37 3.90 7.18
C GLN A 449 12.53 2.90 7.33
N LEU A 450 12.51 1.82 6.57
CA LEU A 450 13.59 0.82 6.58
C LEU A 450 14.93 1.37 6.08
N VAL A 451 14.89 2.20 5.05
CA VAL A 451 16.10 2.71 4.38
C VAL A 451 16.54 4.09 4.89
N ASP A 452 15.79 4.71 5.79
CA ASP A 452 15.99 6.08 6.27
C ASP A 452 16.07 7.09 5.12
N SER A 453 14.96 7.29 4.44
CA SER A 453 14.81 8.29 3.39
C SER A 453 13.53 9.10 3.56
N ALA A 454 13.42 10.23 2.86
CA ALA A 454 12.13 10.88 2.65
C ALA A 454 11.18 9.92 1.91
N SER A 455 9.87 10.02 2.16
CA SER A 455 8.87 9.10 1.61
C SER A 455 8.44 9.51 0.20
N GLY A 456 8.92 8.82 -0.83
CA GLY A 456 8.56 9.12 -2.21
C GLY A 456 8.86 10.57 -2.57
N ILE A 457 7.83 11.32 -2.98
CA ILE A 457 7.92 12.75 -3.34
C ILE A 457 7.65 13.69 -2.15
N HIS A 458 7.33 13.13 -0.98
CA HIS A 458 7.03 13.93 0.22
C HIS A 458 8.30 14.52 0.84
N PRO A 459 8.23 15.72 1.42
CA PRO A 459 9.32 16.26 2.22
C PRO A 459 9.53 15.47 3.52
N ARG A 460 10.68 15.62 4.14
CA ARG A 460 10.91 15.14 5.50
C ARG A 460 10.00 15.86 6.49
N HIS A 461 9.64 15.21 7.59
CA HIS A 461 8.79 15.83 8.62
C HIS A 461 9.41 17.13 9.13
N SER A 462 10.65 17.08 9.61
CA SER A 462 11.45 18.23 10.05
C SER A 462 12.95 17.87 10.03
N GLN A 463 13.82 18.86 10.29
CA GLN A 463 15.26 18.63 10.33
C GLN A 463 15.65 17.68 11.47
N TYR A 464 15.02 17.82 12.64
CA TYR A 464 15.15 16.94 13.80
C TYR A 464 13.75 16.56 14.29
N TYR A 465 13.55 15.30 14.55
CA TYR A 465 12.25 14.82 15.04
C TYR A 465 12.40 13.54 15.85
N ILE A 466 11.42 13.28 16.71
CA ILE A 466 11.28 12.03 17.44
C ILE A 466 10.24 11.17 16.72
N ARG A 467 10.66 9.98 16.36
CA ARG A 467 9.78 8.96 15.78
C ARG A 467 9.31 8.02 16.88
N THR A 468 8.01 7.93 17.10
CA THR A 468 7.43 7.02 18.08
C THR A 468 6.84 5.77 17.40
N VAL A 469 6.99 4.64 18.06
CA VAL A 469 6.36 3.38 17.67
C VAL A 469 5.71 2.71 18.86
N ARG A 470 4.62 2.01 18.63
CA ARG A 470 3.86 1.33 19.68
C ARG A 470 4.13 -0.16 19.64
N GLY A 471 4.31 -0.77 20.81
CA GLY A 471 4.45 -2.20 20.99
C GLY A 471 3.44 -2.71 22.02
N ASP A 472 2.79 -3.83 21.73
CA ASP A 472 1.93 -4.52 22.70
C ASP A 472 2.80 -5.05 23.85
N ASN A 473 2.38 -4.81 25.08
CA ASN A 473 3.12 -5.24 26.29
C ASN A 473 3.26 -6.77 26.41
N LYS A 474 2.45 -7.54 25.69
CA LYS A 474 2.53 -9.01 25.61
C LYS A 474 3.50 -9.51 24.54
N ASP A 475 3.95 -8.62 23.65
CA ASP A 475 4.89 -8.98 22.60
C ASP A 475 6.31 -9.12 23.18
N PRO A 476 6.98 -10.26 23.00
CA PRO A 476 8.37 -10.44 23.41
C PRO A 476 9.32 -9.37 22.86
N LEU A 477 9.09 -8.89 21.65
CA LEU A 477 9.87 -7.80 21.05
C LEU A 477 9.76 -6.52 21.89
N THR A 478 8.59 -6.20 22.42
CA THR A 478 8.38 -5.05 23.31
C THR A 478 9.19 -5.18 24.59
N GLN A 479 9.19 -6.35 25.23
CA GLN A 479 9.98 -6.58 26.43
C GLN A 479 11.49 -6.51 26.14
N PHE A 480 11.92 -7.14 25.05
CA PHE A 480 13.32 -7.06 24.60
C PHE A 480 13.78 -5.60 24.43
N MET A 481 13.00 -4.79 23.73
CA MET A 481 13.35 -3.38 23.48
C MET A 481 13.43 -2.55 24.77
N LYS A 482 12.56 -2.82 25.74
CA LYS A 482 12.63 -2.20 27.08
C LYS A 482 13.92 -2.59 27.81
N ASP A 483 14.25 -3.87 27.82
CA ASP A 483 15.42 -4.39 28.53
C ASP A 483 16.75 -3.95 27.88
N GLN A 484 16.73 -3.68 26.57
CA GLN A 484 17.85 -3.08 25.85
C GLN A 484 18.01 -1.57 26.12
N GLY A 485 17.06 -0.94 26.83
CA GLY A 485 17.14 0.46 27.23
C GLY A 485 16.71 1.46 26.16
N ILE A 486 15.91 1.07 25.17
CA ILE A 486 15.32 2.03 24.24
C ILE A 486 14.35 2.93 25.01
N PRO A 487 14.43 4.27 24.87
CA PRO A 487 13.54 5.19 25.54
C PRO A 487 12.06 4.85 25.31
N SER A 488 11.30 4.67 26.38
CA SER A 488 9.93 4.22 26.31
C SER A 488 9.08 4.76 27.44
N GLU A 489 7.79 4.85 27.18
CA GLU A 489 6.77 5.25 28.14
C GLU A 489 5.45 4.50 27.90
N PRO A 490 4.55 4.40 28.88
CA PRO A 490 3.22 3.85 28.66
C PRO A 490 2.43 4.70 27.65
N ASP A 491 1.61 4.06 26.83
CA ASP A 491 0.68 4.76 25.93
C ASP A 491 -0.37 5.53 26.74
N VAL A 492 -0.68 6.76 26.35
CA VAL A 492 -1.62 7.63 27.10
C VAL A 492 -3.05 7.14 27.08
N PHE A 493 -3.46 6.35 26.09
CA PHE A 493 -4.82 5.82 25.96
C PHE A 493 -4.96 4.39 26.52
N LYS A 494 -3.89 3.59 26.43
CA LYS A 494 -3.86 2.17 26.82
C LYS A 494 -2.59 1.83 27.60
N PRO A 495 -2.36 2.46 28.76
CA PRO A 495 -1.07 2.37 29.47
C PRO A 495 -0.71 0.96 29.93
N ASP A 496 -1.70 0.14 30.25
CA ASP A 496 -1.49 -1.24 30.71
C ASP A 496 -1.23 -2.24 29.57
N GLN A 497 -1.55 -1.86 28.33
CA GLN A 497 -1.49 -2.76 27.18
C GLN A 497 -0.39 -2.41 26.19
N THR A 498 -0.02 -1.13 26.11
CA THR A 498 0.83 -0.61 25.04
C THR A 498 1.97 0.24 25.60
N THR A 499 3.14 0.04 25.05
CA THR A 499 4.34 0.86 25.29
C THR A 499 4.69 1.65 24.05
N VAL A 500 5.02 2.92 24.23
CA VAL A 500 5.50 3.82 23.16
C VAL A 500 6.99 3.96 23.27
N PHE A 501 7.70 3.59 22.20
CA PHE A 501 9.14 3.75 22.07
C PHE A 501 9.47 4.99 21.26
N SER A 502 10.55 5.68 21.62
CA SER A 502 10.99 6.91 20.96
C SER A 502 12.36 6.74 20.34
N PHE A 503 12.48 7.12 19.07
CA PHE A 503 13.73 7.10 18.31
C PHE A 503 14.06 8.50 17.79
N PRO A 504 15.26 9.03 18.10
CA PRO A 504 15.70 10.31 17.56
C PRO A 504 16.06 10.17 16.08
N MET A 505 15.53 11.05 15.25
CA MET A 505 15.71 11.05 13.80
C MET A 505 16.24 12.41 13.34
N LYS A 506 17.06 12.38 12.29
CA LYS A 506 17.66 13.57 11.70
C LYS A 506 17.59 13.48 10.17
N ALA A 507 17.05 14.52 9.53
CA ALA A 507 17.08 14.64 8.08
C ALA A 507 18.52 14.92 7.60
N PRO A 508 18.89 14.49 6.38
CA PRO A 508 20.15 14.91 5.76
C PRO A 508 20.26 16.44 5.65
N THR A 509 21.49 16.96 5.66
CA THR A 509 21.72 18.38 5.45
C THR A 509 21.23 18.79 4.06
N GLY A 510 20.41 19.84 3.97
CA GLY A 510 19.83 20.31 2.72
C GLY A 510 18.57 19.59 2.26
N ALA A 511 18.08 18.60 3.02
CA ALA A 511 16.79 18.00 2.74
C ALA A 511 15.65 19.00 2.92
N VAL A 512 14.65 18.92 2.05
CA VAL A 512 13.43 19.72 2.15
C VAL A 512 12.55 19.16 3.24
N VAL A 513 12.06 20.02 4.14
CA VAL A 513 11.14 19.63 5.23
C VAL A 513 9.74 20.22 5.00
N THR A 514 8.76 19.66 5.68
CA THR A 514 7.33 20.00 5.47
C THR A 514 7.04 21.49 5.65
N SER A 515 7.72 22.16 6.58
CA SER A 515 7.56 23.61 6.79
C SER A 515 8.11 24.49 5.66
N ASP A 516 8.98 23.94 4.80
CA ASP A 516 9.65 24.69 3.73
C ASP A 516 8.84 24.77 2.43
N VAL A 517 7.77 23.98 2.30
CA VAL A 517 7.00 23.87 1.06
C VAL A 517 5.53 24.19 1.26
N SER A 518 4.98 24.99 0.36
CA SER A 518 3.54 25.24 0.26
C SER A 518 2.81 24.10 -0.47
N ALA A 519 1.49 24.06 -0.37
CA ALA A 519 0.67 23.10 -1.12
C ALA A 519 0.89 23.25 -2.65
N ILE A 520 1.00 24.48 -3.15
CA ILE A 520 1.24 24.77 -4.57
C ILE A 520 2.62 24.27 -5.02
N GLU A 521 3.67 24.45 -4.22
CA GLU A 521 5.00 23.94 -4.53
C GLU A 521 5.02 22.41 -4.60
N GLN A 522 4.32 21.73 -3.69
CA GLN A 522 4.14 20.28 -3.75
C GLN A 522 3.41 19.85 -5.03
N LEU A 523 2.36 20.56 -5.44
CA LEU A 523 1.64 20.29 -6.69
C LEU A 523 2.49 20.53 -7.94
N LYS A 524 3.34 21.55 -7.95
CA LYS A 524 4.30 21.77 -9.02
C LYS A 524 5.33 20.66 -9.14
N MET A 525 5.82 20.13 -8.01
CA MET A 525 6.67 18.95 -7.99
C MET A 525 5.92 17.73 -8.56
N TRP A 526 4.67 17.52 -8.14
CA TRP A 526 3.84 16.46 -8.68
C TRP A 526 3.73 16.52 -10.20
N LEU A 527 3.46 17.72 -10.76
CA LEU A 527 3.38 17.94 -12.21
C LEU A 527 4.70 17.64 -12.93
N ALA A 528 5.83 18.04 -12.37
CA ALA A 528 7.15 17.76 -12.96
C ALA A 528 7.40 16.26 -13.09
N TYR A 529 7.12 15.50 -12.03
CA TYR A 529 7.27 14.05 -12.03
C TYR A 529 6.23 13.34 -12.90
N GLN A 530 4.98 13.81 -12.92
CA GLN A 530 3.94 13.30 -13.82
C GLN A 530 4.34 13.46 -15.29
N ARG A 531 4.91 14.58 -15.66
CA ARG A 531 5.27 14.91 -17.06
C ARG A 531 6.53 14.22 -17.54
N HIS A 532 7.54 14.11 -16.68
CA HIS A 532 8.91 13.80 -17.12
C HIS A 532 9.46 12.46 -16.63
N TRP A 533 8.98 11.94 -15.51
CA TRP A 533 9.39 10.65 -14.97
C TRP A 533 8.34 9.55 -15.14
N CYS A 534 7.10 9.80 -14.72
CA CYS A 534 6.09 8.77 -14.61
C CYS A 534 5.52 8.36 -15.98
N GLU A 535 5.44 7.06 -16.20
CA GLU A 535 4.56 6.47 -17.19
C GLU A 535 3.21 6.07 -16.57
N HIS A 536 3.19 5.83 -15.25
CA HIS A 536 2.00 5.80 -14.42
C HIS A 536 1.76 7.18 -13.79
N LYS A 537 1.78 7.28 -12.46
CA LYS A 537 1.49 8.51 -11.73
C LYS A 537 2.45 8.68 -10.55
N PRO A 538 2.70 9.90 -10.08
CA PRO A 538 3.20 10.10 -8.74
C PRO A 538 2.05 10.06 -7.73
N SER A 539 2.23 9.34 -6.63
CA SER A 539 1.31 9.38 -5.50
C SER A 539 1.75 10.44 -4.51
N VAL A 540 0.83 11.33 -4.14
CA VAL A 540 1.09 12.38 -3.16
C VAL A 540 -0.16 12.68 -2.35
N THR A 541 0.04 12.99 -1.09
CA THR A 541 -0.95 13.65 -0.25
C THR A 541 -0.48 15.08 0.00
N ILE A 542 -1.26 16.04 -0.44
CA ILE A 542 -0.98 17.47 -0.28
C ILE A 542 -1.58 17.93 1.04
N ASN A 543 -0.73 18.43 1.92
CA ASN A 543 -1.16 19.08 3.16
C ASN A 543 -1.53 20.53 2.86
N VAL A 544 -2.78 20.90 3.09
CA VAL A 544 -3.34 22.21 2.71
C VAL A 544 -3.69 23.00 3.96
N LYS A 545 -3.09 24.17 4.12
CA LYS A 545 -3.42 25.12 5.20
C LYS A 545 -4.79 25.74 4.96
N SER A 546 -5.40 26.24 6.02
CA SER A 546 -6.77 26.80 5.95
C SER A 546 -6.95 27.94 4.96
N ASP A 547 -5.91 28.71 4.69
CA ASP A 547 -5.87 29.84 3.77
C ASP A 547 -5.50 29.45 2.33
N GLU A 548 -5.00 28.22 2.10
CA GLU A 548 -4.54 27.76 0.78
C GLU A 548 -5.63 27.07 -0.06
N TRP A 549 -6.76 26.64 0.53
CA TRP A 549 -7.75 25.80 -0.15
C TRP A 549 -8.32 26.37 -1.44
N ILE A 550 -8.51 27.70 -1.52
CA ILE A 550 -9.05 28.35 -2.72
C ILE A 550 -8.01 28.33 -3.85
N GLU A 551 -6.78 28.69 -3.53
CA GLU A 551 -5.68 28.67 -4.50
C GLU A 551 -5.37 27.27 -4.99
N VAL A 552 -5.33 26.31 -4.09
CA VAL A 552 -5.12 24.89 -4.42
C VAL A 552 -6.24 24.36 -5.32
N GLY A 553 -7.50 24.67 -5.00
CA GLY A 553 -8.63 24.28 -5.85
C GLY A 553 -8.56 24.90 -7.25
N ALA A 554 -8.19 26.17 -7.37
CA ALA A 554 -7.99 26.84 -8.65
C ALA A 554 -6.85 26.18 -9.46
N PHE A 555 -5.72 25.88 -8.82
CA PHE A 555 -4.59 25.22 -9.46
C PHE A 555 -4.97 23.81 -9.96
N VAL A 556 -5.65 23.02 -9.14
CA VAL A 556 -6.11 21.67 -9.51
C VAL A 556 -7.06 21.74 -10.71
N TYR A 557 -8.00 22.69 -10.71
CA TYR A 557 -8.94 22.85 -11.82
C TYR A 557 -8.26 23.32 -13.12
N GLU A 558 -7.28 24.22 -13.02
CA GLU A 558 -6.48 24.68 -14.18
C GLU A 558 -5.73 23.50 -14.83
N HIS A 559 -5.06 22.67 -14.01
CA HIS A 559 -4.27 21.53 -14.46
C HIS A 559 -5.05 20.19 -14.49
N PHE A 560 -6.38 20.23 -14.44
CA PHE A 560 -7.22 19.04 -14.29
C PHE A 560 -6.96 17.98 -15.37
N ASP A 561 -6.65 18.39 -16.58
CA ASP A 561 -6.36 17.49 -17.70
C ASP A 561 -5.10 16.64 -17.52
N GLU A 562 -4.22 17.01 -16.59
CA GLU A 562 -3.00 16.29 -16.23
C GLU A 562 -3.08 15.64 -14.85
N MET A 563 -4.03 16.07 -14.01
CA MET A 563 -4.23 15.58 -12.63
C MET A 563 -4.87 14.20 -12.64
N SER A 564 -4.05 13.16 -12.85
CA SER A 564 -4.51 11.77 -12.90
C SER A 564 -4.91 11.20 -11.53
N GLY A 565 -4.33 11.69 -10.43
CA GLY A 565 -4.71 11.31 -9.09
C GLY A 565 -3.92 12.09 -8.03
N VAL A 566 -4.64 12.75 -7.13
CA VAL A 566 -4.07 13.54 -6.01
C VAL A 566 -5.01 13.42 -4.81
N SER A 567 -4.44 13.33 -3.62
CA SER A 567 -5.14 13.37 -2.36
C SER A 567 -4.78 14.62 -1.56
N PHE A 568 -5.72 15.11 -0.77
CA PHE A 568 -5.55 16.33 0.02
C PHE A 568 -5.90 16.04 1.48
N LEU A 569 -5.17 16.67 2.40
CA LEU A 569 -5.50 16.67 3.82
C LEU A 569 -5.37 18.08 4.38
N PRO A 570 -6.24 18.46 5.33
CA PRO A 570 -6.05 19.68 6.09
C PRO A 570 -4.70 19.62 6.83
N TYR A 571 -3.91 20.67 6.71
CA TYR A 571 -2.69 20.82 7.50
C TYR A 571 -3.07 20.99 8.97
N ASN A 572 -2.54 20.13 9.85
CA ASN A 572 -2.81 20.19 11.27
C ASN A 572 -1.52 20.57 12.01
N GLU A 573 -1.51 21.77 12.58
CA GLU A 573 -0.39 22.25 13.40
C GLU A 573 -0.39 21.66 14.83
N HIS A 574 -1.46 20.94 15.21
CA HIS A 574 -1.59 20.38 16.54
C HIS A 574 -0.96 19.00 16.61
N THR A 575 0.22 18.91 17.20
CA THR A 575 0.78 17.65 17.66
C THR A 575 0.00 17.16 18.87
N TYR A 576 -0.64 16.01 18.76
CA TYR A 576 -1.20 15.33 19.92
C TYR A 576 -0.11 14.58 20.69
N GLN A 577 -0.36 14.31 21.96
CA GLN A 577 0.61 13.63 22.82
C GLN A 577 0.95 12.25 22.24
N GLN A 578 2.26 11.93 22.20
CA GLN A 578 2.79 10.70 21.61
C GLN A 578 2.48 10.54 20.09
N ALA A 579 2.40 11.67 19.37
CA ALA A 579 2.25 11.65 17.93
C ALA A 579 3.40 10.83 17.28
N PRO A 580 3.14 10.13 16.17
CA PRO A 580 4.15 9.29 15.49
C PRO A 580 5.40 10.05 15.03
N TYR A 581 5.23 11.31 14.67
CA TYR A 581 6.29 12.25 14.33
C TYR A 581 6.15 13.48 15.22
N GLN A 582 7.22 13.82 15.91
CA GLN A 582 7.25 14.99 16.79
C GLN A 582 8.47 15.84 16.43
N GLU A 583 8.21 17.03 15.87
CA GLU A 583 9.28 17.99 15.62
C GLU A 583 9.97 18.36 16.92
N CYS A 584 11.30 18.46 16.88
CA CYS A 584 12.09 18.87 18.03
C CYS A 584 13.27 19.75 17.63
N GLY A 585 13.84 20.44 18.59
CA GLY A 585 15.08 21.18 18.40
C GLY A 585 16.29 20.28 18.34
N LYS A 586 17.42 20.81 17.85
CA LYS A 586 18.69 20.08 17.83
C LYS A 586 19.10 19.60 19.22
N SER A 587 18.89 20.41 20.25
CA SER A 587 19.19 20.07 21.64
C SER A 587 18.40 18.87 22.13
N ASP A 588 17.09 18.86 21.86
CA ASP A 588 16.20 17.77 22.29
C ASP A 588 16.55 16.47 21.55
N TYR A 589 16.91 16.58 20.27
CA TYR A 589 17.43 15.45 19.50
C TYR A 589 18.71 14.88 20.12
N GLU A 590 19.69 15.74 20.45
CA GLU A 590 20.96 15.33 21.06
C GLU A 590 20.75 14.73 22.46
N GLU A 591 19.82 15.26 23.24
CA GLU A 591 19.42 14.71 24.52
C GLU A 591 18.81 13.30 24.35
N MET A 592 17.84 13.15 23.48
CA MET A 592 17.22 11.85 23.20
C MET A 592 18.26 10.84 22.67
N LEU A 593 19.18 11.29 21.80
CA LEU A 593 20.25 10.46 21.28
C LEU A 593 21.16 9.95 22.40
N SER A 594 21.43 10.78 23.41
CA SER A 594 22.22 10.39 24.59
C SER A 594 21.54 9.36 25.49
N LEU A 595 20.21 9.28 25.43
CA LEU A 595 19.41 8.28 26.16
C LEU A 595 19.31 6.94 25.42
N MET A 596 19.64 6.90 24.13
CA MET A 596 19.69 5.66 23.37
C MET A 596 20.85 4.78 23.86
N PRO A 597 20.70 3.46 23.89
CA PRO A 597 21.81 2.55 24.20
C PRO A 597 22.92 2.68 23.15
N ASP A 598 24.16 2.50 23.56
CA ASP A 598 25.32 2.57 22.65
C ASP A 598 25.24 1.54 21.51
N ALA A 599 24.68 0.37 21.81
CA ALA A 599 24.42 -0.68 20.83
C ALA A 599 23.31 -1.61 21.34
N ILE A 600 22.45 -2.04 20.42
CA ILE A 600 21.44 -3.07 20.69
C ILE A 600 21.91 -4.38 20.06
N ASP A 601 21.97 -5.41 20.87
CA ASP A 601 22.29 -6.76 20.40
C ASP A 601 21.00 -7.49 20.01
N TRP A 602 20.57 -7.27 18.77
CA TRP A 602 19.36 -7.89 18.22
C TRP A 602 19.40 -9.42 18.19
N SER A 603 20.57 -10.05 18.29
CA SER A 603 20.68 -11.50 18.36
C SER A 603 20.05 -12.08 19.65
N LYS A 604 20.02 -11.28 20.72
CA LYS A 604 19.41 -11.67 21.99
C LYS A 604 17.88 -11.70 21.98
N LEU A 605 17.25 -11.19 20.94
CA LEU A 605 15.79 -11.31 20.78
C LEU A 605 15.35 -12.77 20.83
N SER A 606 16.16 -13.69 20.33
CA SER A 606 15.89 -15.13 20.40
C SER A 606 15.76 -15.70 21.82
N GLU A 607 16.25 -15.01 22.84
CA GLU A 607 16.08 -15.38 24.25
C GLU A 607 14.67 -15.04 24.78
N TYR A 608 13.99 -14.12 24.12
CA TYR A 608 12.63 -13.65 24.48
C TYR A 608 11.54 -14.35 23.68
N GLU A 609 11.85 -14.79 22.47
CA GLU A 609 10.92 -15.44 21.55
C GLU A 609 11.15 -16.95 21.52
N ALA A 610 10.28 -17.72 22.16
CA ALA A 610 10.32 -19.19 22.09
C ALA A 610 9.67 -19.75 20.80
N GLU A 611 8.91 -18.91 20.08
CA GLU A 611 8.20 -19.22 18.85
C GLU A 611 7.98 -17.94 18.04
N ASP A 612 7.52 -18.07 16.79
CA ASP A 612 7.19 -16.91 15.95
C ASP A 612 6.04 -16.09 16.55
N ASN A 613 6.38 -14.97 17.17
CA ASN A 613 5.47 -13.99 17.73
C ASN A 613 5.25 -12.79 16.81
N THR A 614 5.54 -12.90 15.51
CA THR A 614 5.32 -11.79 14.59
C THR A 614 3.87 -11.32 14.67
N ALA A 615 3.65 -10.15 15.28
CA ALA A 615 2.34 -9.51 15.30
C ALA A 615 2.04 -8.91 13.93
N GLY A 616 0.90 -9.25 13.36
CA GLY A 616 0.39 -8.56 12.17
C GLY A 616 0.11 -7.10 12.53
N SER A 617 0.73 -6.14 11.84
CA SER A 617 0.35 -4.75 12.01
C SER A 617 -1.02 -4.52 11.37
N GLN A 618 -1.98 -4.14 12.18
CA GLN A 618 -3.26 -3.63 11.70
C GLN A 618 -3.00 -2.26 11.07
N THR A 619 -3.07 -2.16 9.76
CA THR A 619 -2.92 -0.88 9.05
C THR A 619 -4.23 -0.59 8.37
N LEU A 620 -4.92 0.43 8.81
CA LEU A 620 -6.04 1.03 8.11
C LEU A 620 -5.58 1.68 6.78
N ALA A 621 -6.50 1.99 5.92
CA ALA A 621 -6.20 2.71 4.68
C ALA A 621 -5.33 3.95 4.98
N CYS A 622 -4.31 4.18 4.15
CA CYS A 622 -3.39 5.30 4.34
C CYS A 622 -4.15 6.62 4.39
N SER A 623 -4.08 7.31 5.51
CA SER A 623 -4.51 8.69 5.64
C SER A 623 -3.26 9.58 5.68
N GLY A 624 -2.90 10.18 4.55
CA GLY A 624 -1.79 11.13 4.48
C GLY A 624 -0.38 10.51 4.60
N ASP A 625 0.58 11.31 5.02
CA ASP A 625 2.01 11.01 5.09
C ASP A 625 2.39 9.81 5.98
N SER A 626 1.45 9.28 6.73
CA SER A 626 1.65 8.12 7.58
C SER A 626 0.70 6.98 7.21
N CYS A 627 1.26 5.93 6.63
CA CYS A 627 0.65 4.60 6.68
C CYS A 627 0.68 4.10 8.13
N GLU A 628 0.00 4.77 9.05
CA GLU A 628 0.05 4.46 10.46
C GLU A 628 -1.15 3.70 10.96
N ILE A 629 -0.83 2.87 11.93
CA ILE A 629 -1.77 2.08 12.72
C ILE A 629 -2.64 3.06 13.50
N VAL A 630 -3.92 3.12 13.16
CA VAL A 630 -4.93 3.62 14.09
C VAL A 630 -5.58 2.38 14.69
N ASP A 631 -5.36 2.14 15.97
CA ASP A 631 -6.09 1.13 16.71
C ASP A 631 -7.58 1.48 16.73
N LEU A 632 -8.36 0.70 15.99
CA LEU A 632 -9.81 0.68 16.15
C LEU A 632 -10.16 -0.30 17.27
N THR A 633 -10.22 0.17 18.50
CA THR A 633 -10.97 -0.46 19.61
C THR A 633 -11.65 0.60 20.42
#